data_5ecfbb63bfe7559d0756c3ad70f610a0
#
_entry.id   5ecfbb63bfe7559d0756c3ad70f610a0
#
_cell.length_a   1.000
_cell.length_b   1.000
_cell.length_c   1.000
_cell.angle_alpha   90.00
_cell.angle_beta   90.00
_cell.angle_gamma   90.00
#
_symmetry.space_group_name_H-M   'P 1'
#
loop_
_entity.id
_entity.type
_entity.pdbx_description
1 polymer ?
#
loop_
_entity_poly.entity_id
_entity_poly.type
_entity_poly.pdbx_seq_one_letter_code
_entity_poly.pdbx_strand_id
1 'polypeptide(L)'
;GITKNNEKNYELFQTNSVISLKRIFAPEHGFFGEASAGAKVDYDGKNTSGPEIISLYGKIRKPTKEMLDGIDLIIYDIQDVGARFYTYISTLGLVMEAAGEYGIDVMVLDRPNPIGGEIIEGAILDTAFKSFVGYYPIPIRYALTVGELSQMAVKEGWLTSNPPNLTIVKMDGWERKMFYDDTNLPWVPPSPNIPDLETAIIYPGMCLYEATNVSEGRGTNNPFKQIGAPWMTYEIAKEMRDLGFEGIDFEYAKFKPKNLPGKAEKPKFENQNCFGQKFVITDRNKFRSVEVATQSIYITFGLY
;
A
#
# COMPACT_ATOMS: atom_id res chain seq x y z
N GLY A 1 9.57 -4.36 -9.42
CA GLY A 1 9.60 -3.01 -9.98
C GLY A 1 9.86 -2.98 -11.48
N ILE A 2 9.74 -1.80 -12.05
CA ILE A 2 10.04 -1.52 -13.46
C ILE A 2 10.97 -0.32 -13.56
N THR A 3 11.76 -0.25 -14.64
CA THR A 3 12.54 0.93 -15.04
C THR A 3 11.63 2.00 -15.65
N LYS A 4 12.18 3.21 -15.88
CA LYS A 4 11.49 4.27 -16.63
C LYS A 4 11.13 3.88 -18.08
N ASN A 5 11.77 2.85 -18.61
CA ASN A 5 11.52 2.30 -19.94
C ASN A 5 10.54 1.10 -19.94
N ASN A 6 9.83 0.87 -18.84
CA ASN A 6 8.93 -0.29 -18.63
C ASN A 6 9.59 -1.67 -18.63
N GLU A 7 10.92 -1.75 -18.48
CA GLU A 7 11.61 -3.02 -18.33
C GLU A 7 11.45 -3.52 -16.90
N LYS A 8 11.19 -4.80 -16.73
CA LYS A 8 11.05 -5.41 -15.40
C LYS A 8 12.42 -5.64 -14.77
N ASN A 9 12.64 -5.08 -13.59
CA ASN A 9 13.94 -5.15 -12.92
C ASN A 9 14.39 -6.58 -12.64
N TYR A 10 13.48 -7.50 -12.32
CA TYR A 10 13.86 -8.89 -12.10
C TYR A 10 14.41 -9.57 -13.38
N GLU A 11 13.92 -9.20 -14.57
CA GLU A 11 14.44 -9.71 -15.85
C GLU A 11 15.86 -9.16 -16.11
N LEU A 12 16.10 -7.89 -15.76
CA LEU A 12 17.43 -7.29 -15.83
C LEU A 12 18.40 -7.98 -14.85
N PHE A 13 17.97 -8.29 -13.63
CA PHE A 13 18.79 -9.03 -12.67
C PHE A 13 19.07 -10.46 -13.13
N GLN A 14 18.08 -11.13 -13.72
CA GLN A 14 18.23 -12.51 -14.21
C GLN A 14 19.20 -12.62 -15.37
N THR A 15 19.28 -11.61 -16.23
CA THR A 15 20.17 -11.58 -17.40
C THR A 15 21.54 -10.97 -17.11
N ASN A 16 21.76 -10.41 -15.92
CA ASN A 16 23.02 -9.79 -15.54
C ASN A 16 24.08 -10.85 -15.24
N SER A 17 25.30 -10.68 -15.79
CA SER A 17 26.40 -11.64 -15.63
C SER A 17 27.04 -11.65 -14.23
N VAL A 18 26.81 -10.61 -13.42
CA VAL A 18 27.37 -10.47 -12.06
C VAL A 18 26.40 -10.93 -10.99
N ILE A 19 25.09 -10.88 -11.29
CA ILE A 19 24.03 -11.21 -10.34
C ILE A 19 23.53 -12.64 -10.60
N SER A 20 23.48 -13.46 -9.54
CA SER A 20 22.81 -14.76 -9.56
C SER A 20 21.48 -14.66 -8.85
N LEU A 21 20.40 -14.34 -9.59
CA LEU A 21 19.04 -14.26 -9.03
C LEU A 21 18.55 -15.64 -8.61
N LYS A 22 18.56 -15.94 -7.32
CA LYS A 22 18.20 -17.24 -6.75
C LYS A 22 16.71 -17.34 -6.48
N ARG A 23 16.15 -16.32 -5.80
CA ARG A 23 14.77 -16.33 -5.30
C ARG A 23 14.11 -14.98 -5.47
N ILE A 24 12.78 -15.00 -5.57
CA ILE A 24 11.93 -13.81 -5.55
C ILE A 24 10.93 -13.97 -4.41
N PHE A 25 10.96 -13.05 -3.47
CA PHE A 25 9.99 -12.97 -2.39
C PHE A 25 8.81 -12.09 -2.81
N ALA A 26 7.61 -12.66 -2.86
CA ALA A 26 6.40 -11.98 -3.26
C ALA A 26 5.59 -11.53 -2.02
N PRO A 27 5.28 -10.23 -1.86
CA PRO A 27 4.43 -9.73 -0.78
C PRO A 27 2.95 -10.01 -1.05
N GLU A 28 2.06 -9.38 -0.29
CA GLU A 28 0.62 -9.32 -0.60
C GLU A 28 0.39 -8.94 -2.07
N HIS A 29 -0.70 -9.40 -2.64
CA HIS A 29 -1.02 -9.32 -4.07
C HIS A 29 -0.17 -10.20 -5.00
N GLY A 30 0.83 -10.89 -4.47
CA GLY A 30 1.67 -11.80 -5.23
C GLY A 30 2.71 -11.11 -6.12
N PHE A 31 3.51 -11.91 -6.83
CA PHE A 31 4.61 -11.39 -7.65
C PHE A 31 4.13 -10.51 -8.82
N PHE A 32 2.99 -10.83 -9.40
CA PHE A 32 2.42 -10.06 -10.51
C PHE A 32 1.49 -8.92 -10.08
N GLY A 33 1.18 -8.79 -8.77
CA GLY A 33 0.31 -7.75 -8.26
C GLY A 33 -1.19 -7.92 -8.60
N GLU A 34 -1.60 -9.12 -9.02
CA GLU A 34 -2.94 -9.40 -9.56
C GLU A 34 -3.89 -10.04 -8.54
N ALA A 35 -3.40 -10.42 -7.37
CA ALA A 35 -4.23 -11.08 -6.37
C ALA A 35 -5.04 -10.07 -5.56
N SER A 36 -6.29 -10.42 -5.23
CA SER A 36 -7.15 -9.61 -4.34
C SER A 36 -6.51 -9.41 -2.98
N ALA A 37 -6.85 -8.31 -2.29
CA ALA A 37 -6.41 -8.08 -0.92
C ALA A 37 -6.81 -9.24 -0.01
N GLY A 38 -5.88 -9.72 0.81
CA GLY A 38 -6.09 -10.87 1.68
C GLY A 38 -6.00 -12.23 0.99
N ALA A 39 -5.94 -12.31 -0.34
CA ALA A 39 -5.83 -13.57 -1.05
C ALA A 39 -4.44 -14.21 -0.85
N LYS A 40 -4.43 -15.51 -0.59
CA LYS A 40 -3.18 -16.28 -0.52
C LYS A 40 -2.79 -16.70 -1.93
N VAL A 41 -1.56 -16.40 -2.31
CA VAL A 41 -0.97 -16.85 -3.56
C VAL A 41 0.09 -17.90 -3.21
N ASP A 42 -0.20 -19.14 -3.52
CA ASP A 42 0.76 -20.24 -3.36
C ASP A 42 1.49 -20.43 -4.70
N TYR A 43 2.78 -20.25 -4.67
CA TYR A 43 3.66 -20.64 -5.79
C TYR A 43 4.12 -22.06 -5.51
N ASP A 44 3.77 -23.00 -6.38
CA ASP A 44 4.05 -24.44 -6.20
C ASP A 44 5.54 -24.82 -6.43
N GLY A 45 6.43 -23.84 -6.47
CA GLY A 45 7.89 -24.02 -6.57
C GLY A 45 8.38 -24.66 -7.86
N LYS A 46 7.48 -24.91 -8.82
CA LYS A 46 7.77 -25.67 -10.05
C LYS A 46 8.07 -24.81 -11.27
N ASN A 47 8.57 -23.60 -11.08
CA ASN A 47 9.07 -22.84 -12.22
C ASN A 47 10.43 -23.43 -12.63
N THR A 48 10.41 -24.38 -13.55
CA THR A 48 11.56 -25.19 -13.98
C THR A 48 12.62 -24.41 -14.77
N SER A 49 12.42 -23.11 -15.03
CA SER A 49 13.30 -22.31 -15.88
C SER A 49 13.66 -20.91 -15.32
N GLY A 50 13.29 -20.58 -14.08
CA GLY A 50 13.55 -19.26 -13.48
C GLY A 50 13.84 -19.35 -11.98
N PRO A 51 14.02 -18.17 -11.31
CA PRO A 51 14.21 -18.13 -9.87
C PRO A 51 12.99 -18.67 -9.13
N GLU A 52 13.21 -19.29 -7.99
CA GLU A 52 12.12 -19.74 -7.10
C GLU A 52 11.32 -18.53 -6.59
N ILE A 53 9.98 -18.59 -6.72
CA ILE A 53 9.09 -17.55 -6.18
C ILE A 53 8.50 -18.06 -4.87
N ILE A 54 8.66 -17.26 -3.81
CA ILE A 54 8.20 -17.60 -2.46
C ILE A 54 7.24 -16.51 -1.98
N SER A 55 6.04 -16.89 -1.54
CA SER A 55 5.09 -15.95 -0.95
C SER A 55 5.47 -15.60 0.48
N LEU A 56 5.56 -14.29 0.78
CA LEU A 56 5.68 -13.74 2.13
C LEU A 56 4.34 -13.20 2.62
N TYR A 57 3.23 -13.75 2.14
CA TYR A 57 1.90 -13.37 2.58
C TYR A 57 1.07 -14.60 2.98
N GLY A 58 0.41 -14.51 4.12
CA GLY A 58 -0.40 -15.59 4.67
C GLY A 58 0.25 -16.27 5.87
N LYS A 59 0.66 -17.54 5.74
CA LYS A 59 1.26 -18.31 6.84
C LYS A 59 2.67 -17.85 7.19
N ILE A 60 3.46 -17.48 6.19
CA ILE A 60 4.84 -17.03 6.33
C ILE A 60 4.88 -15.57 5.90
N ARG A 61 5.35 -14.69 6.77
CA ARG A 61 5.51 -13.26 6.51
C ARG A 61 6.95 -12.79 6.65
N LYS A 62 7.76 -13.56 7.39
CA LYS A 62 9.20 -13.32 7.59
C LYS A 62 9.97 -14.46 6.95
N PRO A 63 10.97 -14.20 6.11
CA PRO A 63 11.79 -15.26 5.52
C PRO A 63 12.41 -16.17 6.60
N THR A 64 12.41 -17.48 6.37
CA THR A 64 13.08 -18.44 7.22
C THR A 64 14.55 -18.60 6.82
N LYS A 65 15.35 -19.27 7.69
CA LYS A 65 16.74 -19.56 7.40
C LYS A 65 16.92 -20.34 6.09
N GLU A 66 16.06 -21.32 5.87
CA GLU A 66 16.10 -22.18 4.67
C GLU A 66 15.79 -21.38 3.41
N MET A 67 14.87 -20.41 3.49
CA MET A 67 14.54 -19.51 2.39
C MET A 67 15.69 -18.55 2.07
N LEU A 68 16.60 -18.33 2.99
CA LEU A 68 17.73 -17.42 2.85
C LEU A 68 19.05 -18.15 2.60
N ASP A 69 19.03 -19.48 2.53
CA ASP A 69 20.25 -20.26 2.27
C ASP A 69 20.84 -19.94 0.89
N GLY A 70 22.15 -19.63 0.87
CA GLY A 70 22.89 -19.24 -0.33
C GLY A 70 22.54 -17.86 -0.88
N ILE A 71 21.96 -16.98 -0.05
CA ILE A 71 21.67 -15.57 -0.39
C ILE A 71 22.67 -14.67 0.32
N ASP A 72 23.34 -13.81 -0.45
CA ASP A 72 24.30 -12.81 0.07
C ASP A 72 23.64 -11.44 0.22
N LEU A 73 22.66 -11.13 -0.63
CA LEU A 73 22.00 -9.82 -0.71
C LEU A 73 20.51 -9.98 -0.99
N ILE A 74 19.68 -9.24 -0.27
CA ILE A 74 18.27 -9.06 -0.58
C ILE A 74 18.05 -7.67 -1.19
N ILE A 75 17.45 -7.61 -2.38
CA ILE A 75 17.08 -6.35 -3.04
C ILE A 75 15.58 -6.12 -2.86
N TYR A 76 15.22 -5.01 -2.22
CA TYR A 76 13.84 -4.56 -2.12
C TYR A 76 13.55 -3.56 -3.23
N ASP A 77 12.58 -3.87 -4.09
CA ASP A 77 12.20 -3.08 -5.25
C ASP A 77 10.68 -3.11 -5.46
N ILE A 78 9.95 -2.50 -4.54
CA ILE A 78 8.48 -2.49 -4.54
C ILE A 78 7.96 -1.07 -4.35
N GLN A 79 6.93 -0.68 -5.13
CA GLN A 79 6.25 0.60 -5.00
C GLN A 79 5.25 0.56 -3.86
N ASP A 80 5.47 1.36 -2.82
CA ASP A 80 4.52 1.59 -1.72
C ASP A 80 3.48 2.66 -2.09
N VAL A 81 2.45 2.83 -1.26
CA VAL A 81 1.36 3.82 -1.47
C VAL A 81 1.38 4.99 -0.48
N GLY A 82 2.28 5.01 0.49
CA GLY A 82 2.42 6.09 1.47
C GLY A 82 1.46 6.00 2.67
N ALA A 83 0.79 4.86 2.87
CA ALA A 83 -0.12 4.61 3.99
C ALA A 83 0.40 3.50 4.90
N ARG A 84 0.44 3.74 6.23
CA ARG A 84 1.02 2.83 7.23
C ARG A 84 0.51 1.40 7.17
N PHE A 85 -0.77 1.21 6.90
CA PHE A 85 -1.40 -0.11 6.89
C PHE A 85 -1.28 -0.84 5.54
N TYR A 86 -0.68 -0.20 4.53
CA TYR A 86 -0.33 -0.88 3.30
C TYR A 86 0.91 -1.75 3.55
N THR A 87 0.76 -3.06 3.40
CA THR A 87 1.63 -4.06 4.05
C THR A 87 3.04 -4.21 3.47
N TYR A 88 3.36 -3.54 2.37
CA TYR A 88 4.68 -3.65 1.73
C TYR A 88 5.81 -3.17 2.64
N ILE A 89 5.59 -2.08 3.37
CA ILE A 89 6.58 -1.60 4.36
C ILE A 89 6.73 -2.57 5.53
N SER A 90 5.67 -3.25 5.94
CA SER A 90 5.72 -4.28 6.99
C SER A 90 6.50 -5.51 6.53
N THR A 91 6.29 -5.92 5.28
CA THR A 91 7.08 -6.98 4.64
C THR A 91 8.56 -6.62 4.62
N LEU A 92 8.92 -5.37 4.26
CA LEU A 92 10.30 -4.90 4.31
C LEU A 92 10.89 -4.99 5.71
N GLY A 93 10.14 -4.58 6.75
CA GLY A 93 10.59 -4.69 8.13
C GLY A 93 10.93 -6.13 8.52
N LEU A 94 10.04 -7.06 8.21
CA LEU A 94 10.24 -8.48 8.49
C LEU A 94 11.40 -9.08 7.67
N VAL A 95 11.61 -8.62 6.45
CA VAL A 95 12.76 -9.00 5.61
C VAL A 95 14.06 -8.48 6.22
N MET A 96 14.09 -7.21 6.66
CA MET A 96 15.27 -6.63 7.34
C MET A 96 15.59 -7.37 8.65
N GLU A 97 14.57 -7.76 9.44
CA GLU A 97 14.78 -8.56 10.64
C GLU A 97 15.41 -9.91 10.31
N ALA A 98 14.86 -10.63 9.32
CA ALA A 98 15.43 -11.92 8.92
C ALA A 98 16.85 -11.77 8.38
N ALA A 99 17.11 -10.76 7.56
CA ALA A 99 18.45 -10.47 7.04
C ALA A 99 19.46 -10.20 8.16
N GLY A 100 19.07 -9.40 9.16
CA GLY A 100 19.92 -9.11 10.31
C GLY A 100 20.20 -10.33 11.19
N GLU A 101 19.22 -11.24 11.35
CA GLU A 101 19.40 -12.51 12.09
C GLU A 101 20.40 -13.45 11.43
N TYR A 102 20.47 -13.43 10.10
CA TYR A 102 21.29 -14.36 9.32
C TYR A 102 22.51 -13.72 8.67
N GLY A 103 22.79 -12.44 8.94
CA GLY A 103 23.97 -11.74 8.45
C GLY A 103 23.95 -11.48 6.95
N ILE A 104 22.76 -11.23 6.37
CA ILE A 104 22.55 -10.96 4.95
C ILE A 104 22.40 -9.46 4.75
N ASP A 105 23.00 -8.93 3.70
CA ASP A 105 22.89 -7.51 3.32
C ASP A 105 21.50 -7.21 2.74
N VAL A 106 21.02 -5.97 2.92
CA VAL A 106 19.77 -5.48 2.32
C VAL A 106 20.05 -4.23 1.50
N MET A 107 19.57 -4.22 0.27
CA MET A 107 19.58 -3.05 -0.60
C MET A 107 18.15 -2.63 -0.92
N VAL A 108 17.80 -1.37 -0.65
CA VAL A 108 16.52 -0.78 -1.03
C VAL A 108 16.74 0.09 -2.26
N LEU A 109 16.10 -0.26 -3.37
CA LEU A 109 15.97 0.63 -4.53
C LEU A 109 14.83 1.58 -4.22
N ASP A 110 15.18 2.80 -3.80
CA ASP A 110 14.18 3.75 -3.31
C ASP A 110 13.22 4.19 -4.42
N ARG A 111 11.97 4.44 -4.03
CA ARG A 111 10.90 4.83 -4.95
C ARG A 111 10.12 6.01 -4.40
N PRO A 112 9.49 6.84 -5.28
CA PRO A 112 8.70 7.97 -4.84
C PRO A 112 7.60 7.53 -3.87
N ASN A 113 7.39 8.31 -2.79
CA ASN A 113 6.12 8.23 -2.10
C ASN A 113 5.06 8.81 -3.05
N PRO A 114 4.08 8.03 -3.52
CA PRO A 114 3.20 8.47 -4.60
C PRO A 114 2.29 9.64 -4.21
N ILE A 115 2.03 9.80 -2.94
CA ILE A 115 1.18 10.86 -2.39
C ILE A 115 1.97 12.03 -1.80
N GLY A 116 3.26 12.12 -2.17
CA GLY A 116 4.17 13.20 -1.74
C GLY A 116 4.75 12.99 -0.35
N GLY A 117 5.73 13.84 -0.01
CA GLY A 117 6.49 13.78 1.23
C GLY A 117 6.29 14.99 2.17
N GLU A 118 5.30 15.85 1.93
CA GLU A 118 5.06 17.05 2.74
C GLU A 118 3.90 16.91 3.72
N ILE A 119 2.89 16.11 3.38
CA ILE A 119 1.66 16.01 4.18
C ILE A 119 1.72 14.77 5.07
N ILE A 120 1.65 15.00 6.37
CA ILE A 120 1.59 13.96 7.41
C ILE A 120 0.19 14.01 8.02
N GLU A 121 -0.47 12.84 8.16
CA GLU A 121 -1.82 12.75 8.73
C GLU A 121 -2.01 11.51 9.61
N GLY A 122 -2.92 11.65 10.55
CA GLY A 122 -3.31 10.60 11.49
C GLY A 122 -2.33 10.45 12.67
N ALA A 123 -2.76 9.74 13.68
CA ALA A 123 -1.96 9.51 14.88
C ALA A 123 -0.78 8.56 14.61
N ILE A 124 0.32 8.77 15.33
CA ILE A 124 1.41 7.81 15.44
C ILE A 124 0.83 6.52 16.06
N LEU A 125 1.22 5.37 15.51
CA LEU A 125 0.79 4.08 16.04
C LEU A 125 1.32 3.88 17.47
N ASP A 126 0.41 3.61 18.40
CA ASP A 126 0.79 3.05 19.70
C ASP A 126 1.32 1.62 19.49
N THR A 127 2.55 1.37 19.97
CA THR A 127 3.24 0.10 19.80
C THR A 127 2.54 -1.08 20.48
N ALA A 128 1.65 -0.81 21.45
CA ALA A 128 0.77 -1.83 22.04
C ALA A 128 -0.18 -2.48 21.00
N PHE A 129 -0.45 -1.77 19.89
CA PHE A 129 -1.27 -2.25 18.77
C PHE A 129 -0.44 -2.69 17.56
N LYS A 130 0.87 -2.92 17.74
CA LYS A 130 1.75 -3.38 16.66
C LYS A 130 1.19 -4.64 16.01
N SER A 131 1.08 -4.62 14.68
CA SER A 131 0.56 -5.73 13.88
C SER A 131 1.16 -5.70 12.49
N PHE A 132 0.78 -6.65 11.62
CA PHE A 132 1.24 -6.65 10.23
C PHE A 132 0.70 -5.44 9.43
N VAL A 133 -0.47 -4.91 9.75
CA VAL A 133 -1.03 -3.68 9.17
C VAL A 133 -0.66 -2.40 9.93
N GLY A 134 0.22 -2.51 10.90
CA GLY A 134 0.75 -1.41 11.72
C GLY A 134 2.08 -1.83 12.35
N TYR A 135 3.11 -1.96 11.51
CA TYR A 135 4.39 -2.50 11.93
C TYR A 135 5.29 -1.45 12.60
N TYR A 136 5.28 -0.22 12.09
CA TYR A 136 6.10 0.89 12.56
C TYR A 136 5.28 1.92 13.36
N PRO A 137 5.89 2.58 14.37
CA PRO A 137 5.26 3.67 15.13
C PRO A 137 5.30 4.98 14.33
N ILE A 138 4.58 5.03 13.21
CA ILE A 138 4.49 6.17 12.30
C ILE A 138 3.04 6.62 12.12
N PRO A 139 2.77 7.85 11.63
CA PRO A 139 1.43 8.31 11.28
C PRO A 139 0.78 7.45 10.18
N ILE A 140 -0.52 7.60 9.96
CA ILE A 140 -1.25 6.89 8.90
C ILE A 140 -0.70 7.26 7.53
N ARG A 141 -0.66 8.55 7.19
CA ARG A 141 0.07 9.09 6.04
C ARG A 141 1.41 9.58 6.56
N TYR A 142 2.49 8.88 6.23
CA TYR A 142 3.77 9.05 6.92
C TYR A 142 4.81 9.89 6.18
N ALA A 143 4.56 10.28 4.92
CA ALA A 143 5.34 11.23 4.12
C ALA A 143 6.84 10.90 3.92
N LEU A 144 7.25 9.64 4.10
CA LEU A 144 8.61 9.18 3.84
C LEU A 144 8.64 8.31 2.58
N THR A 145 9.79 8.25 1.91
CA THR A 145 10.06 7.18 0.96
C THR A 145 10.35 5.87 1.71
N VAL A 146 10.33 4.75 1.01
CA VAL A 146 10.64 3.45 1.61
C VAL A 146 12.09 3.39 2.08
N GLY A 147 13.01 4.02 1.34
CA GLY A 147 14.43 4.14 1.72
C GLY A 147 14.61 4.97 3.00
N GLU A 148 13.91 6.10 3.11
CA GLU A 148 13.92 6.94 4.31
C GLU A 148 13.34 6.20 5.52
N LEU A 149 12.22 5.52 5.34
CA LEU A 149 11.59 4.72 6.40
C LEU A 149 12.52 3.59 6.87
N SER A 150 13.21 2.91 5.95
CA SER A 150 14.15 1.84 6.29
C SER A 150 15.31 2.35 7.13
N GLN A 151 15.89 3.49 6.75
CA GLN A 151 16.96 4.14 7.53
C GLN A 151 16.47 4.56 8.90
N MET A 152 15.28 5.12 9.00
CA MET A 152 14.66 5.52 10.26
C MET A 152 14.44 4.30 11.16
N ALA A 153 13.90 3.21 10.61
CA ALA A 153 13.65 1.97 11.36
C ALA A 153 14.93 1.39 11.98
N VAL A 154 16.04 1.43 11.24
CA VAL A 154 17.35 1.00 11.75
C VAL A 154 17.86 1.94 12.84
N LYS A 155 17.82 3.26 12.63
CA LYS A 155 18.34 4.25 13.58
C LYS A 155 17.56 4.31 14.88
N GLU A 156 16.24 4.19 14.80
CA GLU A 156 15.32 4.24 15.95
C GLU A 156 15.21 2.87 16.66
N GLY A 157 15.85 1.82 16.16
CA GLY A 157 15.81 0.49 16.76
C GLY A 157 14.43 -0.16 16.72
N TRP A 158 13.65 0.05 15.65
CA TRP A 158 12.31 -0.51 15.53
C TRP A 158 12.27 -1.97 15.11
N LEU A 159 13.40 -2.50 14.65
CA LEU A 159 13.55 -3.92 14.31
C LEU A 159 13.75 -4.76 15.57
N THR A 160 13.20 -5.97 15.61
CA THR A 160 13.31 -6.88 16.75
C THR A 160 14.63 -7.65 16.78
N SER A 161 15.42 -7.61 15.71
CA SER A 161 16.75 -8.21 15.57
C SER A 161 17.82 -7.13 15.39
N ASN A 162 19.09 -7.53 15.40
CA ASN A 162 20.16 -6.67 14.91
C ASN A 162 19.85 -6.22 13.48
N PRO A 163 20.07 -4.94 13.14
CA PRO A 163 19.81 -4.48 11.78
C PRO A 163 20.80 -5.13 10.78
N PRO A 164 20.38 -5.36 9.54
CA PRO A 164 21.27 -5.78 8.47
C PRO A 164 22.20 -4.64 8.07
N ASN A 165 23.25 -4.95 7.31
CA ASN A 165 23.96 -3.92 6.55
C ASN A 165 22.99 -3.39 5.46
N LEU A 166 22.56 -2.12 5.60
CA LEU A 166 21.51 -1.52 4.77
C LEU A 166 22.09 -0.51 3.79
N THR A 167 21.89 -0.76 2.51
CA THR A 167 22.22 0.16 1.42
C THR A 167 20.95 0.75 0.81
N ILE A 168 20.87 2.07 0.68
CA ILE A 168 19.78 2.74 -0.03
C ILE A 168 20.30 3.31 -1.35
N VAL A 169 19.74 2.84 -2.45
CA VAL A 169 19.94 3.43 -3.76
C VAL A 169 18.93 4.57 -3.90
N LYS A 170 19.40 5.79 -3.70
CA LYS A 170 18.54 6.98 -3.70
C LYS A 170 18.03 7.28 -5.10
N MET A 171 16.83 7.86 -5.15
CA MET A 171 16.26 8.43 -6.38
C MET A 171 17.03 9.68 -6.79
N ASP A 172 17.15 9.91 -8.09
CA ASP A 172 17.62 11.16 -8.65
C ASP A 172 16.45 12.04 -9.06
N GLY A 173 16.49 13.32 -8.65
CA GLY A 173 15.51 14.35 -9.02
C GLY A 173 14.14 14.27 -8.32
N TRP A 174 13.92 13.38 -7.37
CA TRP A 174 12.68 13.40 -6.59
C TRP A 174 12.73 14.46 -5.49
N GLU A 175 11.65 15.23 -5.38
CA GLU A 175 11.46 16.23 -4.33
C GLU A 175 10.20 15.93 -3.51
N ARG A 176 10.18 16.29 -2.22
CA ARG A 176 9.07 15.99 -1.29
C ARG A 176 7.70 16.50 -1.73
N LYS A 177 7.66 17.62 -2.45
CA LYS A 177 6.41 18.19 -2.98
C LYS A 177 5.80 17.39 -4.14
N MET A 178 6.59 16.50 -4.76
CA MET A 178 6.16 15.74 -5.94
C MET A 178 5.16 14.65 -5.57
N PHE A 179 4.06 14.60 -6.27
CA PHE A 179 3.22 13.42 -6.38
C PHE A 179 3.77 12.50 -7.49
N TYR A 180 3.22 11.29 -7.62
CA TYR A 180 3.78 10.30 -8.55
C TYR A 180 3.77 10.75 -10.02
N ASP A 181 2.73 11.44 -10.45
CA ASP A 181 2.59 11.96 -11.83
C ASP A 181 3.60 13.08 -12.16
N ASP A 182 4.10 13.80 -11.15
CA ASP A 182 5.16 14.79 -11.33
C ASP A 182 6.52 14.13 -11.68
N THR A 183 6.66 12.82 -11.46
CA THR A 183 7.90 12.07 -11.73
C THR A 183 8.03 11.62 -13.19
N ASN A 184 6.98 11.72 -13.97
CA ASN A 184 6.87 11.16 -15.33
C ASN A 184 7.11 9.64 -15.42
N LEU A 185 7.01 8.91 -14.31
CA LEU A 185 7.08 7.45 -14.29
C LEU A 185 5.70 6.86 -14.61
N PRO A 186 5.63 5.72 -15.31
CA PRO A 186 4.36 5.07 -15.60
C PRO A 186 3.74 4.53 -14.31
N TRP A 187 2.44 4.76 -14.12
CA TRP A 187 1.71 4.19 -12.99
C TRP A 187 1.51 2.69 -13.21
N VAL A 188 2.06 1.90 -12.31
CA VAL A 188 1.77 0.47 -12.22
C VAL A 188 0.96 0.27 -10.94
N PRO A 189 -0.30 -0.18 -11.04
CA PRO A 189 -1.13 -0.39 -9.85
C PRO A 189 -0.44 -1.30 -8.82
N PRO A 190 -0.16 -0.81 -7.61
CA PRO A 190 0.47 -1.63 -6.56
C PRO A 190 -0.48 -2.72 -6.04
N SER A 191 -1.77 -2.51 -6.23
CA SER A 191 -2.81 -3.53 -6.02
C SER A 191 -3.98 -3.31 -6.98
N PRO A 192 -4.83 -4.34 -7.22
CA PRO A 192 -5.99 -4.21 -8.10
C PRO A 192 -7.01 -3.14 -7.67
N ASN A 193 -6.99 -2.73 -6.40
CA ASN A 193 -7.89 -1.69 -5.87
C ASN A 193 -7.20 -0.32 -5.66
N ILE A 194 -5.95 -0.16 -6.12
CA ILE A 194 -5.28 1.15 -6.25
C ILE A 194 -4.95 1.37 -7.74
N PRO A 195 -5.96 1.51 -8.60
CA PRO A 195 -5.78 1.55 -10.04
C PRO A 195 -5.09 2.81 -10.55
N ASP A 196 -5.15 3.89 -9.79
CA ASP A 196 -4.65 5.21 -10.17
C ASP A 196 -4.16 6.01 -8.95
N LEU A 197 -3.46 7.12 -9.24
CA LEU A 197 -2.91 8.01 -8.22
C LEU A 197 -4.00 8.67 -7.37
N GLU A 198 -5.15 9.03 -7.95
CA GLU A 198 -6.24 9.63 -7.18
C GLU A 198 -6.74 8.69 -6.09
N THR A 199 -6.86 7.39 -6.42
CA THR A 199 -7.18 6.37 -5.42
C THR A 199 -6.10 6.28 -4.33
N ALA A 200 -4.82 6.36 -4.68
CA ALA A 200 -3.72 6.34 -3.71
C ALA A 200 -3.77 7.56 -2.76
N ILE A 201 -4.15 8.74 -3.26
CA ILE A 201 -4.28 9.97 -2.46
C ILE A 201 -5.45 9.85 -1.45
N ILE A 202 -6.56 9.26 -1.85
CA ILE A 202 -7.76 9.08 -1.02
C ILE A 202 -7.59 7.93 0.00
N TYR A 203 -6.86 6.89 -0.39
CA TYR A 203 -6.74 5.63 0.32
C TYR A 203 -6.35 5.74 1.81
N PRO A 204 -5.40 6.60 2.26
CA PRO A 204 -5.03 6.68 3.69
C PRO A 204 -6.21 6.95 4.62
N GLY A 205 -7.20 7.69 4.18
CA GLY A 205 -8.42 7.91 4.95
C GLY A 205 -9.48 6.85 4.68
N MET A 206 -9.81 6.61 3.42
CA MET A 206 -10.97 5.78 3.08
C MET A 206 -10.78 4.29 3.38
N CYS A 207 -9.55 3.81 3.52
CA CYS A 207 -9.28 2.46 4.01
C CYS A 207 -9.84 2.21 5.42
N LEU A 208 -10.05 3.24 6.24
CA LEU A 208 -10.67 3.11 7.57
C LEU A 208 -12.09 2.54 7.49
N TYR A 209 -12.79 2.73 6.38
CA TYR A 209 -14.09 2.13 6.14
C TYR A 209 -14.07 0.61 5.99
N GLU A 210 -12.92 -0.01 5.73
CA GLU A 210 -12.80 -1.48 5.71
C GLU A 210 -13.18 -2.10 7.06
N ALA A 211 -12.94 -1.39 8.16
CA ALA A 211 -13.29 -1.82 9.51
C ALA A 211 -14.76 -1.57 9.89
N THR A 212 -15.57 -1.04 8.98
CA THR A 212 -16.98 -0.70 9.21
C THR A 212 -17.92 -1.60 8.42
N ASN A 213 -19.23 -1.42 8.63
CA ASN A 213 -20.29 -2.03 7.83
C ASN A 213 -20.72 -1.15 6.63
N VAL A 214 -19.89 -0.20 6.20
CA VAL A 214 -20.09 0.61 4.99
C VAL A 214 -19.18 0.09 3.88
N SER A 215 -19.66 0.02 2.64
CA SER A 215 -18.83 -0.33 1.50
C SER A 215 -17.91 0.83 1.16
N GLU A 216 -16.63 0.52 1.00
CA GLU A 216 -15.59 1.44 0.53
C GLU A 216 -15.42 1.44 -1.01
N GLY A 217 -16.46 1.00 -1.72
CA GLY A 217 -16.49 1.00 -3.19
C GLY A 217 -15.76 -0.15 -3.87
N ARG A 218 -15.18 -1.11 -3.13
CA ARG A 218 -14.64 -2.34 -3.73
C ARG A 218 -15.72 -3.09 -4.50
N GLY A 219 -15.36 -3.76 -5.58
CA GLY A 219 -16.31 -4.40 -6.48
C GLY A 219 -16.98 -3.42 -7.46
N THR A 220 -16.45 -2.20 -7.58
CA THR A 220 -16.85 -1.18 -8.55
C THR A 220 -15.62 -0.63 -9.30
N ASN A 221 -15.83 0.32 -10.20
CA ASN A 221 -14.75 1.04 -10.88
C ASN A 221 -14.12 2.16 -10.02
N ASN A 222 -14.70 2.45 -8.84
CA ASN A 222 -14.26 3.53 -7.94
C ASN A 222 -13.92 3.00 -6.55
N PRO A 223 -12.99 2.03 -6.38
CA PRO A 223 -12.59 1.57 -5.07
C PRO A 223 -12.02 2.74 -4.27
N PHE A 224 -12.41 2.88 -3.01
CA PHE A 224 -12.05 3.97 -2.08
C PHE A 224 -12.47 5.38 -2.49
N LYS A 225 -12.84 5.62 -3.76
CA LYS A 225 -13.31 6.94 -4.23
C LYS A 225 -14.80 7.19 -3.93
N GLN A 226 -15.48 6.22 -3.35
CA GLN A 226 -16.87 6.31 -2.91
C GLN A 226 -17.15 5.38 -1.74
N ILE A 227 -18.10 5.78 -0.90
CA ILE A 227 -18.61 4.96 0.20
C ILE A 227 -20.13 4.88 0.13
N GLY A 228 -20.68 3.82 0.70
CA GLY A 228 -22.15 3.70 0.82
C GLY A 228 -22.62 2.36 1.34
N ALA A 229 -23.91 2.34 1.65
CA ALA A 229 -24.62 1.14 2.10
C ALA A 229 -26.08 1.18 1.61
N PRO A 230 -26.81 0.05 1.64
CA PRO A 230 -28.22 0.03 1.25
C PRO A 230 -29.13 0.91 2.13
N TRP A 231 -28.73 1.16 3.37
CA TRP A 231 -29.46 1.95 4.36
C TRP A 231 -29.03 3.43 4.42
N MET A 232 -27.98 3.82 3.70
CA MET A 232 -27.54 5.22 3.61
C MET A 232 -28.36 5.99 2.61
N THR A 233 -28.30 7.34 2.69
CA THR A 233 -28.95 8.28 1.79
C THR A 233 -27.92 9.29 1.26
N TYR A 234 -28.37 10.25 0.45
CA TYR A 234 -27.56 11.36 -0.05
C TYR A 234 -27.20 12.40 1.01
N GLU A 235 -27.82 12.33 2.20
CA GLU A 235 -27.63 13.31 3.28
C GLU A 235 -26.17 13.42 3.71
N ILE A 236 -25.45 12.30 3.74
CA ILE A 236 -24.03 12.27 4.08
C ILE A 236 -23.21 13.22 3.17
N ALA A 237 -23.47 13.24 1.86
CA ALA A 237 -22.75 14.10 0.94
C ALA A 237 -23.08 15.58 1.17
N LYS A 238 -24.31 15.89 1.59
CA LYS A 238 -24.72 17.26 1.93
C LYS A 238 -24.03 17.71 3.22
N GLU A 239 -24.10 16.92 4.27
CA GLU A 239 -23.48 17.25 5.57
C GLU A 239 -21.95 17.45 5.42
N MET A 240 -21.28 16.59 4.62
CA MET A 240 -19.86 16.73 4.37
C MET A 240 -19.51 18.00 3.58
N ARG A 241 -20.34 18.41 2.61
CA ARG A 241 -20.15 19.67 1.89
C ARG A 241 -20.32 20.89 2.81
N ASP A 242 -21.31 20.84 3.69
CA ASP A 242 -21.61 21.94 4.62
C ASP A 242 -20.46 22.20 5.60
N LEU A 243 -19.56 21.22 5.83
CA LEU A 243 -18.34 21.39 6.62
C LEU A 243 -17.23 22.20 5.92
N GLY A 244 -17.27 22.33 4.61
CA GLY A 244 -16.36 23.19 3.86
C GLY A 244 -14.89 22.75 3.85
N PHE A 245 -14.61 21.44 3.76
CA PHE A 245 -13.24 20.93 3.63
C PHE A 245 -12.53 21.50 2.40
N GLU A 246 -11.27 21.89 2.58
CA GLU A 246 -10.46 22.34 1.45
C GLU A 246 -9.94 21.17 0.60
N GLY A 247 -9.87 21.39 -0.70
CA GLY A 247 -9.26 20.45 -1.64
C GLY A 247 -10.10 19.23 -2.00
N ILE A 248 -11.38 19.20 -1.61
CA ILE A 248 -12.31 18.12 -1.91
C ILE A 248 -13.74 18.63 -2.03
N ASP A 249 -14.51 17.97 -2.88
CA ASP A 249 -15.97 18.08 -2.96
C ASP A 249 -16.62 16.70 -2.78
N PHE A 250 -17.90 16.66 -2.46
CA PHE A 250 -18.66 15.45 -2.17
C PHE A 250 -19.88 15.38 -3.09
N GLU A 251 -19.92 14.36 -3.93
CA GLU A 251 -21.06 14.08 -4.79
C GLU A 251 -21.90 12.95 -4.21
N TYR A 252 -23.18 12.95 -4.52
CA TYR A 252 -24.03 11.79 -4.25
C TYR A 252 -23.55 10.57 -5.04
N ALA A 253 -23.46 9.44 -4.37
CA ALA A 253 -23.12 8.17 -4.98
C ALA A 253 -24.27 7.17 -4.92
N LYS A 254 -24.51 6.49 -6.04
CA LYS A 254 -25.31 5.27 -6.12
C LYS A 254 -24.50 4.25 -6.91
N PHE A 255 -24.25 3.10 -6.27
CA PHE A 255 -23.46 2.06 -6.90
C PHE A 255 -23.91 0.67 -6.46
N LYS A 256 -23.42 -0.35 -7.14
CA LYS A 256 -23.76 -1.75 -6.86
C LYS A 256 -22.47 -2.56 -6.91
N PRO A 257 -21.90 -2.95 -5.75
CA PRO A 257 -20.70 -3.79 -5.70
C PRO A 257 -20.96 -5.14 -6.39
N LYS A 258 -19.97 -5.63 -7.11
CA LYS A 258 -19.99 -6.94 -7.78
C LYS A 258 -18.78 -7.76 -7.37
N ASN A 259 -18.92 -9.05 -7.34
CA ASN A 259 -17.78 -9.94 -7.22
C ASN A 259 -16.91 -9.79 -8.49
N LEU A 260 -15.66 -9.40 -8.32
CA LEU A 260 -14.65 -9.22 -9.37
C LEU A 260 -13.47 -10.12 -9.04
N PRO A 261 -13.39 -11.34 -9.63
CA PRO A 261 -12.28 -12.27 -9.37
C PRO A 261 -10.91 -11.61 -9.56
N GLY A 262 -9.97 -11.86 -8.63
CA GLY A 262 -8.64 -11.24 -8.65
C GLY A 262 -8.60 -9.78 -8.22
N LYS A 263 -9.74 -9.09 -8.11
CA LYS A 263 -9.79 -7.66 -7.74
C LYS A 263 -10.56 -7.42 -6.43
N ALA A 264 -11.78 -7.89 -6.34
CA ALA A 264 -12.65 -7.71 -5.18
C ALA A 264 -13.57 -8.91 -5.02
N GLU A 265 -13.14 -9.90 -4.25
CA GLU A 265 -13.94 -11.09 -3.97
C GLU A 265 -14.86 -10.84 -2.78
N LYS A 266 -16.15 -11.16 -2.97
CA LYS A 266 -17.19 -11.00 -1.95
C LYS A 266 -17.20 -9.59 -1.30
N PRO A 267 -17.30 -8.51 -2.11
CA PRO A 267 -17.33 -7.17 -1.57
C PRO A 267 -18.54 -6.97 -0.67
N LYS A 268 -18.46 -6.02 0.28
CA LYS A 268 -19.61 -5.65 1.12
C LYS A 268 -20.80 -5.28 0.24
N PHE A 269 -21.99 -5.77 0.60
CA PHE A 269 -23.25 -5.52 -0.13
C PHE A 269 -23.21 -5.98 -1.59
N GLU A 270 -22.54 -7.09 -1.87
CA GLU A 270 -22.50 -7.66 -3.22
C GLU A 270 -23.91 -7.75 -3.83
N ASN A 271 -24.06 -7.27 -5.07
CA ASN A 271 -25.32 -7.22 -5.83
C ASN A 271 -26.46 -6.41 -5.19
N GLN A 272 -26.21 -5.59 -4.16
CA GLN A 272 -27.18 -4.67 -3.58
C GLN A 272 -26.90 -3.22 -4.04
N ASN A 273 -27.96 -2.41 -4.16
CA ASN A 273 -27.77 -0.99 -4.41
C ASN A 273 -27.31 -0.33 -3.11
N CYS A 274 -26.17 0.34 -3.17
CA CYS A 274 -25.64 1.18 -2.11
C CYS A 274 -25.85 2.65 -2.49
N PHE A 275 -26.11 3.48 -1.50
CA PHE A 275 -26.26 4.92 -1.60
C PHE A 275 -25.28 5.57 -0.62
N GLY A 276 -24.80 6.77 -0.92
CA GLY A 276 -23.84 7.44 -0.07
C GLY A 276 -23.15 8.61 -0.77
N GLN A 277 -21.84 8.69 -0.66
CA GLN A 277 -21.06 9.80 -1.24
C GLN A 277 -19.87 9.33 -2.06
N LYS A 278 -19.50 10.13 -3.03
CA LYS A 278 -18.27 10.05 -3.82
C LYS A 278 -17.37 11.23 -3.44
N PHE A 279 -16.09 10.97 -3.36
CA PHE A 279 -15.05 11.94 -3.07
C PHE A 279 -14.46 12.46 -4.36
N VAL A 280 -14.40 13.77 -4.54
CA VAL A 280 -13.87 14.44 -5.73
C VAL A 280 -12.77 15.40 -5.29
N ILE A 281 -11.52 15.02 -5.54
CA ILE A 281 -10.37 15.87 -5.20
C ILE A 281 -10.37 17.10 -6.12
N THR A 282 -10.38 18.29 -5.52
CA THR A 282 -10.32 19.58 -6.23
C THR A 282 -8.94 20.23 -6.13
N ASP A 283 -8.21 19.98 -5.02
CA ASP A 283 -6.83 20.40 -4.83
C ASP A 283 -6.10 19.38 -3.92
N ARG A 284 -5.23 18.55 -4.53
CA ARG A 284 -4.50 17.49 -3.82
C ARG A 284 -3.52 18.00 -2.75
N ASN A 285 -3.08 19.26 -2.85
CA ASN A 285 -2.15 19.84 -1.87
C ASN A 285 -2.87 20.26 -0.59
N LYS A 286 -4.17 20.56 -0.67
CA LYS A 286 -5.02 20.94 0.45
C LYS A 286 -5.77 19.76 1.05
N PHE A 287 -6.09 18.76 0.24
CA PHE A 287 -6.87 17.60 0.67
C PHE A 287 -6.19 16.83 1.81
N ARG A 288 -6.96 16.57 2.86
CA ARG A 288 -6.55 15.81 4.07
C ARG A 288 -7.41 14.55 4.20
N SER A 289 -6.90 13.45 3.66
CA SER A 289 -7.71 12.23 3.49
C SER A 289 -8.11 11.59 4.82
N VAL A 290 -7.24 11.60 5.82
CA VAL A 290 -7.51 11.00 7.14
C VAL A 290 -8.51 11.85 7.93
N GLU A 291 -8.36 13.18 7.89
CA GLU A 291 -9.30 14.11 8.50
C GLU A 291 -10.70 13.97 7.91
N VAL A 292 -10.81 14.01 6.59
CA VAL A 292 -12.07 13.85 5.86
C VAL A 292 -12.73 12.51 6.17
N ALA A 293 -11.96 11.41 6.17
CA ALA A 293 -12.50 10.08 6.48
C ALA A 293 -12.99 9.98 7.92
N THR A 294 -12.24 10.50 8.87
CA THR A 294 -12.61 10.47 10.29
C THR A 294 -13.92 11.23 10.51
N GLN A 295 -14.04 12.41 9.92
CA GLN A 295 -15.26 13.21 10.03
C GLN A 295 -16.44 12.54 9.29
N SER A 296 -16.18 11.95 8.13
CA SER A 296 -17.20 11.21 7.38
C SER A 296 -17.73 9.98 8.15
N ILE A 297 -16.85 9.23 8.82
CA ILE A 297 -17.23 8.13 9.70
C ILE A 297 -18.09 8.64 10.87
N TYR A 298 -17.66 9.74 11.50
CA TYR A 298 -18.41 10.34 12.62
C TYR A 298 -19.83 10.76 12.21
N ILE A 299 -19.96 11.44 11.06
CA ILE A 299 -21.26 11.84 10.51
C ILE A 299 -22.11 10.63 10.14
N THR A 300 -21.51 9.62 9.49
CA THR A 300 -22.22 8.38 9.17
C THR A 300 -22.80 7.73 10.43
N PHE A 301 -22.02 7.66 11.50
CA PHE A 301 -22.48 7.11 12.78
C PHE A 301 -23.58 7.95 13.45
N GLY A 302 -23.59 9.27 13.24
CA GLY A 302 -24.61 10.17 13.78
C GLY A 302 -25.92 10.17 12.99
N LEU A 303 -25.86 9.90 11.69
CA LEU A 303 -27.04 9.90 10.80
C LEU A 303 -27.79 8.56 10.79
N TYR A 304 -27.06 7.45 11.00
CA TYR A 304 -27.57 6.08 10.81
C TYR A 304 -27.28 5.17 11.98
#